data_77a6cd0b8fe26a569c9451b930a39cc9
#
_entry.id   77a6cd0b8fe26a569c9451b930a39cc9
#
_cell.length_a   1.000
_cell.length_b   1.000
_cell.length_c   1.000
_cell.angle_alpha   90.00
_cell.angle_beta   90.00
_cell.angle_gamma   90.00
#
_symmetry.space_group_name_H-M   'P 1'
#
loop_
_entity.id
_entity.type
_entity.pdbx_description
1 polymer ?
#
loop_
_entity_poly.entity_id
_entity_poly.type
_entity_poly.pdbx_seq_one_letter_code
_entity_poly.pdbx_strand_id
1 'polypeptide(L)'
;MDERKRSLRKEIVRLALPIALQQFMTALVGACDAIMLGKLSQDAMSAVSLATQVTFVFNLFMFAFMAGENMFVAQYYGKGDYTGISQVFSLVTKICGCIAVVFLAGTLFFPEQLMRILTNEETLIVLGSEYLRVIGISYVFSGIAQTFLAIMKNCGAVNMSTLINGVMVILNIALNAVFIFGLSGFPKMGIKGAALATVLATVVQFLWSVGYVLCRIRAVKFSLRSCEKKLFGRFWQKTVPLLINNLAWGIGFSMYSVIMGHLGTDAVAANGIANISKNLVVCFCLGLGNAGSIIVGNRLGADRLHEAKEAGGTLTRTAIIAGIVSGLVLIALSPFITKMVDLTPTARGYLQKMLLISSYYIAGKSVNCMTIGGIFAAGGDSKFGMLCDSVTLWCIIVPLGCICAFILKLPVMVVYFVLNLDEIIKLPVVYKHYKKYKWIKNLT
;
A
#
# COMPACT_ATOMS: atom_id res chain seq x y z
N MET A 1 12.96 12.77 -31.58
CA MET A 1 11.78 12.11 -30.94
C MET A 1 12.14 10.80 -30.25
N ASP A 2 13.01 9.96 -30.82
CA ASP A 2 13.42 8.68 -30.24
C ASP A 2 14.30 8.79 -28.97
N GLU A 3 15.26 9.70 -28.94
CA GLU A 3 16.14 9.91 -27.79
C GLU A 3 15.36 10.36 -26.55
N ARG A 4 14.39 11.25 -26.71
CA ARG A 4 13.54 11.73 -25.61
C ARG A 4 12.67 10.61 -25.03
N LYS A 5 12.09 9.76 -25.88
CA LYS A 5 11.34 8.58 -25.44
C LYS A 5 12.23 7.57 -24.76
N ARG A 6 13.46 7.38 -25.24
CA ARG A 6 14.45 6.49 -24.63
C ARG A 6 14.89 6.99 -23.24
N SER A 7 15.12 8.32 -23.13
CA SER A 7 15.43 8.95 -21.82
C SER A 7 14.29 8.78 -20.83
N LEU A 8 13.03 9.02 -21.23
CA LEU A 8 11.86 8.84 -20.39
C LEU A 8 11.70 7.39 -19.93
N ARG A 9 11.90 6.41 -20.80
CA ARG A 9 11.85 4.98 -20.42
C ARG A 9 12.92 4.63 -19.38
N LYS A 10 14.14 5.16 -19.50
CA LYS A 10 15.20 4.98 -18.50
C LYS A 10 14.80 5.60 -17.16
N GLU A 11 14.21 6.79 -17.18
CA GLU A 11 13.71 7.47 -15.98
C GLU A 11 12.61 6.65 -15.30
N ILE A 12 11.65 6.11 -16.07
CA ILE A 12 10.58 5.24 -15.55
C ILE A 12 11.18 4.03 -14.83
N VAL A 13 12.09 3.31 -15.48
CA VAL A 13 12.70 2.10 -14.89
C VAL A 13 13.52 2.45 -13.63
N ARG A 14 14.29 3.54 -13.68
CA ARG A 14 15.11 4.02 -12.57
C ARG A 14 14.29 4.37 -11.32
N LEU A 15 13.07 4.85 -11.49
CA LEU A 15 12.17 5.18 -10.37
C LEU A 15 11.26 4.00 -10.00
N ALA A 16 10.65 3.36 -11.00
CA ALA A 16 9.65 2.32 -10.75
C ALA A 16 10.24 1.05 -10.12
N LEU A 17 11.42 0.60 -10.59
CA LEU A 17 12.01 -0.64 -10.10
C LEU A 17 12.40 -0.58 -8.61
N PRO A 18 13.10 0.45 -8.11
CA PRO A 18 13.38 0.56 -6.69
C PRO A 18 12.11 0.70 -5.82
N ILE A 19 11.10 1.47 -6.27
CA ILE A 19 9.85 1.63 -5.53
C ILE A 19 9.07 0.32 -5.51
N ALA A 20 9.00 -0.41 -6.62
CA ALA A 20 8.36 -1.72 -6.68
C ALA A 20 9.06 -2.75 -5.77
N LEU A 21 10.40 -2.75 -5.77
CA LEU A 21 11.19 -3.59 -4.89
C LEU A 21 10.92 -3.25 -3.42
N GLN A 22 10.83 -1.96 -3.07
CA GLN A 22 10.46 -1.52 -1.73
C GLN A 22 9.10 -2.07 -1.29
N GLN A 23 8.08 -1.98 -2.17
CA GLN A 23 6.73 -2.50 -1.89
C GLN A 23 6.74 -4.03 -1.73
N PHE A 24 7.46 -4.72 -2.60
CA PHE A 24 7.61 -6.17 -2.53
C PHE A 24 8.30 -6.62 -1.23
N MET A 25 9.40 -5.98 -0.84
CA MET A 25 10.09 -6.26 0.42
C MET A 25 9.18 -6.03 1.64
N THR A 26 8.38 -4.97 1.63
CA THR A 26 7.41 -4.70 2.70
C THR A 26 6.32 -5.79 2.78
N ALA A 27 5.83 -6.28 1.64
CA ALA A 27 4.87 -7.38 1.60
C ALA A 27 5.46 -8.70 2.11
N LEU A 28 6.76 -8.95 1.86
CA LEU A 28 7.48 -10.13 2.37
C LEU A 28 7.57 -10.15 3.90
N VAL A 29 7.71 -9.01 4.56
CA VAL A 29 7.74 -8.96 6.04
C VAL A 29 6.50 -9.61 6.62
N GLY A 30 5.31 -9.19 6.18
CA GLY A 30 4.06 -9.77 6.69
C GLY A 30 3.93 -11.28 6.44
N ALA A 31 4.42 -11.77 5.30
CA ALA A 31 4.44 -13.20 5.01
C ALA A 31 5.43 -13.96 5.90
N CYS A 32 6.63 -13.42 6.13
CA CYS A 32 7.63 -14.01 7.02
C CYS A 32 7.15 -14.04 8.47
N ASP A 33 6.55 -12.96 8.95
CA ASP A 33 6.00 -12.87 10.30
C ASP A 33 4.91 -13.94 10.52
N ALA A 34 3.98 -14.09 9.57
CA ALA A 34 2.93 -15.11 9.65
C ALA A 34 3.50 -16.53 9.68
N ILE A 35 4.50 -16.84 8.84
CA ILE A 35 5.15 -18.15 8.82
C ILE A 35 5.89 -18.44 10.12
N MET A 36 6.64 -17.46 10.66
CA MET A 36 7.39 -17.64 11.91
C MET A 36 6.47 -17.83 13.12
N LEU A 37 5.39 -17.05 13.20
CA LEU A 37 4.40 -17.17 14.26
C LEU A 37 3.58 -18.46 14.15
N GLY A 38 3.28 -18.92 12.94
CA GLY A 38 2.63 -20.20 12.72
C GLY A 38 3.42 -21.41 13.22
N LYS A 39 4.77 -21.30 13.22
CA LYS A 39 5.65 -22.32 13.82
C LYS A 39 5.65 -22.28 15.37
N LEU A 40 5.21 -21.19 15.97
CA LEU A 40 5.14 -21.06 17.42
C LEU A 40 3.88 -21.74 17.99
N SER A 41 2.71 -21.30 17.53
CA SER A 41 1.40 -21.92 17.83
C SER A 41 0.32 -21.34 16.89
N GLN A 42 -0.77 -22.06 16.70
CA GLN A 42 -1.92 -21.61 15.94
C GLN A 42 -2.57 -20.38 16.58
N ASP A 43 -2.70 -20.36 17.91
CA ASP A 43 -3.29 -19.24 18.65
C ASP A 43 -2.46 -17.98 18.52
N ALA A 44 -1.11 -18.09 18.58
CA ALA A 44 -0.20 -16.98 18.38
C ALA A 44 -0.36 -16.35 16.98
N MET A 45 -0.41 -17.18 15.95
CA MET A 45 -0.62 -16.74 14.57
C MET A 45 -1.98 -16.06 14.41
N SER A 46 -3.04 -16.66 14.97
CA SER A 46 -4.41 -16.14 14.89
C SER A 46 -4.54 -14.80 15.62
N ALA A 47 -4.01 -14.71 16.84
CA ALA A 47 -4.03 -13.48 17.64
C ALA A 47 -3.31 -12.33 16.94
N VAL A 48 -2.11 -12.57 16.39
CA VAL A 48 -1.35 -11.55 15.66
C VAL A 48 -2.02 -11.19 14.35
N SER A 49 -2.61 -12.15 13.63
CA SER A 49 -3.37 -11.88 12.40
C SER A 49 -4.55 -10.95 12.67
N LEU A 50 -5.27 -11.11 13.78
CA LEU A 50 -6.32 -10.18 14.19
C LEU A 50 -5.75 -8.83 14.60
N ALA A 51 -4.72 -8.81 15.44
CA ALA A 51 -4.10 -7.57 15.91
C ALA A 51 -3.54 -6.71 14.75
N THR A 52 -3.04 -7.35 13.68
CA THR A 52 -2.56 -6.64 12.48
C THR A 52 -3.66 -5.91 11.71
N GLN A 53 -4.94 -6.17 11.97
CA GLN A 53 -6.03 -5.36 11.41
C GLN A 53 -5.97 -3.91 11.92
N VAL A 54 -5.52 -3.68 13.17
CA VAL A 54 -5.29 -2.33 13.69
C VAL A 54 -4.16 -1.64 12.90
N THR A 55 -3.07 -2.37 12.63
CA THR A 55 -1.97 -1.88 11.78
C THR A 55 -2.43 -1.59 10.35
N PHE A 56 -3.32 -2.43 9.81
CA PHE A 56 -3.90 -2.21 8.48
C PHE A 56 -4.69 -0.90 8.43
N VAL A 57 -5.55 -0.63 9.42
CA VAL A 57 -6.28 0.64 9.50
C VAL A 57 -5.32 1.83 9.61
N PHE A 58 -4.29 1.74 10.46
CA PHE A 58 -3.24 2.76 10.55
C PHE A 58 -2.60 3.05 9.17
N ASN A 59 -2.26 2.01 8.43
CA ASN A 59 -1.65 2.14 7.10
C ASN A 59 -2.58 2.79 6.08
N LEU A 60 -3.91 2.62 6.16
CA LEU A 60 -4.86 3.31 5.27
C LEU A 60 -4.76 4.84 5.42
N PHE A 61 -4.63 5.32 6.67
CA PHE A 61 -4.39 6.75 6.92
C PHE A 61 -3.03 7.18 6.37
N MET A 62 -1.96 6.42 6.66
CA MET A 62 -0.61 6.75 6.18
C MET A 62 -0.56 6.83 4.66
N PHE A 63 -1.12 5.86 3.94
CA PHE A 63 -1.15 5.86 2.47
C PHE A 63 -1.85 7.07 1.88
N ALA A 64 -2.94 7.54 2.49
CA ALA A 64 -3.65 8.73 2.03
C ALA A 64 -2.80 10.00 2.15
N PHE A 65 -2.16 10.19 3.31
CA PHE A 65 -1.32 11.37 3.54
C PHE A 65 -0.01 11.32 2.75
N MET A 66 0.57 10.12 2.57
CA MET A 66 1.73 9.94 1.68
C MET A 66 1.40 10.25 0.22
N ALA A 67 0.22 9.85 -0.26
CA ALA A 67 -0.22 10.19 -1.62
C ALA A 67 -0.43 11.70 -1.77
N GLY A 68 -0.99 12.37 -0.76
CA GLY A 68 -1.08 13.83 -0.70
C GLY A 68 0.30 14.50 -0.69
N GLU A 69 1.23 14.01 0.12
CA GLU A 69 2.61 14.49 0.15
C GLU A 69 3.28 14.37 -1.22
N ASN A 70 3.23 13.18 -1.81
CA ASN A 70 3.82 12.93 -3.13
C ASN A 70 3.26 13.87 -4.20
N MET A 71 1.96 14.14 -4.20
CA MET A 71 1.30 15.05 -5.14
C MET A 71 1.90 16.45 -5.11
N PHE A 72 2.03 17.04 -3.93
CA PHE A 72 2.53 18.41 -3.78
C PHE A 72 4.06 18.48 -3.89
N VAL A 73 4.77 17.57 -3.22
CA VAL A 73 6.24 17.58 -3.20
C VAL A 73 6.81 17.35 -4.59
N ALA A 74 6.23 16.43 -5.39
CA ALA A 74 6.67 16.22 -6.77
C ALA A 74 6.53 17.50 -7.60
N GLN A 75 5.42 18.24 -7.48
CA GLN A 75 5.23 19.48 -8.21
C GLN A 75 6.16 20.60 -7.72
N TYR A 76 6.30 20.81 -6.41
CA TYR A 76 7.25 21.78 -5.87
C TYR A 76 8.70 21.46 -6.23
N TYR A 77 9.05 20.16 -6.27
CA TYR A 77 10.39 19.75 -6.70
C TYR A 77 10.62 20.07 -8.19
N GLY A 78 9.64 19.81 -9.05
CA GLY A 78 9.68 20.19 -10.46
C GLY A 78 9.84 21.70 -10.70
N LYS A 79 9.23 22.52 -9.82
CA LYS A 79 9.36 23.98 -9.82
C LYS A 79 10.68 24.48 -9.22
N GLY A 80 11.40 23.64 -8.47
CA GLY A 80 12.59 24.04 -7.71
C GLY A 80 12.29 24.79 -6.42
N ASP A 81 11.05 24.74 -5.92
CA ASP A 81 10.62 25.44 -4.70
C ASP A 81 10.79 24.57 -3.46
N TYR A 82 11.98 24.59 -2.89
CA TYR A 82 12.29 23.86 -1.65
C TYR A 82 11.59 24.39 -0.42
N THR A 83 11.12 25.64 -0.45
CA THR A 83 10.34 26.22 0.65
C THR A 83 8.95 25.57 0.69
N GLY A 84 8.29 25.45 -0.47
CA GLY A 84 7.03 24.73 -0.60
C GLY A 84 7.16 23.26 -0.18
N ILE A 85 8.24 22.59 -0.60
CA ILE A 85 8.54 21.21 -0.16
C ILE A 85 8.61 21.13 1.37
N SER A 86 9.39 22.05 2.01
CA SER A 86 9.57 22.06 3.47
C SER A 86 8.27 22.31 4.22
N GLN A 87 7.38 23.15 3.69
CA GLN A 87 6.07 23.41 4.28
C GLN A 87 5.14 22.19 4.20
N VAL A 88 5.05 21.54 3.03
CA VAL A 88 4.24 20.32 2.86
C VAL A 88 4.78 19.18 3.72
N PHE A 89 6.09 18.92 3.67
CA PHE A 89 6.76 17.93 4.49
C PHE A 89 6.49 18.13 5.98
N SER A 90 6.68 19.36 6.49
CA SER A 90 6.42 19.67 7.89
C SER A 90 4.96 19.49 8.28
N LEU A 91 4.03 19.84 7.39
CA LEU A 91 2.59 19.66 7.60
C LEU A 91 2.25 18.17 7.69
N VAL A 92 2.67 17.37 6.71
CA VAL A 92 2.34 15.94 6.65
C VAL A 92 2.99 15.17 7.79
N THR A 93 4.26 15.48 8.12
CA THR A 93 4.95 14.87 9.27
C THR A 93 4.20 15.12 10.59
N LYS A 94 3.67 16.32 10.81
CA LYS A 94 2.86 16.65 12.00
C LYS A 94 1.55 15.83 12.01
N ILE A 95 0.84 15.78 10.88
CA ILE A 95 -0.42 15.06 10.79
C ILE A 95 -0.18 13.55 11.03
N CYS A 96 0.81 12.97 10.36
CA CYS A 96 1.16 11.56 10.51
C CYS A 96 1.65 11.26 11.93
N GLY A 97 2.42 12.16 12.55
CA GLY A 97 2.83 12.06 13.94
C GLY A 97 1.64 12.08 14.91
N CYS A 98 0.69 13.00 14.72
CA CYS A 98 -0.53 13.03 15.55
C CYS A 98 -1.35 11.74 15.41
N ILE A 99 -1.56 11.26 14.19
CA ILE A 99 -2.27 9.99 13.94
C ILE A 99 -1.52 8.82 14.62
N ALA A 100 -0.21 8.76 14.46
CA ALA A 100 0.61 7.73 15.07
C ALA A 100 0.52 7.74 16.61
N VAL A 101 0.51 8.92 17.23
CA VAL A 101 0.31 9.06 18.70
C VAL A 101 -1.10 8.60 19.12
N VAL A 102 -2.14 8.90 18.33
CA VAL A 102 -3.51 8.43 18.61
C VAL A 102 -3.57 6.90 18.57
N PHE A 103 -2.96 6.27 17.56
CA PHE A 103 -2.90 4.80 17.44
C PHE A 103 -2.05 4.19 18.56
N LEU A 104 -0.92 4.80 18.92
CA LEU A 104 -0.10 4.38 20.05
C LEU A 104 -0.93 4.44 21.35
N ALA A 105 -1.62 5.54 21.61
CA ALA A 105 -2.47 5.68 22.80
C ALA A 105 -3.58 4.63 22.81
N GLY A 106 -4.24 4.37 21.67
CA GLY A 106 -5.25 3.32 21.53
C GLY A 106 -4.70 1.94 21.88
N THR A 107 -3.53 1.58 21.36
CA THR A 107 -2.92 0.27 21.60
C THR A 107 -2.29 0.11 22.99
N LEU A 108 -1.90 1.20 23.66
CA LEU A 108 -1.38 1.17 25.02
C LEU A 108 -2.49 1.13 26.07
N PHE A 109 -3.50 1.99 25.92
CA PHE A 109 -4.53 2.16 26.96
C PHE A 109 -5.76 1.25 26.73
N PHE A 110 -6.06 0.90 25.48
CA PHE A 110 -7.28 0.16 25.13
C PHE A 110 -7.02 -1.11 24.29
N PRO A 111 -5.93 -1.89 24.49
CA PRO A 111 -5.59 -3.03 23.64
C PRO A 111 -6.64 -4.15 23.70
N GLU A 112 -7.21 -4.42 24.87
CA GLU A 112 -8.23 -5.45 25.05
C GLU A 112 -9.54 -5.08 24.37
N GLN A 113 -9.96 -3.82 24.48
CA GLN A 113 -11.15 -3.30 23.79
C GLN A 113 -11.00 -3.39 22.28
N LEU A 114 -9.81 -3.05 21.74
CA LEU A 114 -9.53 -3.20 20.32
C LEU A 114 -9.60 -4.66 19.87
N MET A 115 -9.09 -5.60 20.67
CA MET A 115 -9.18 -7.02 20.36
C MET A 115 -10.62 -7.54 20.49
N ARG A 116 -11.40 -7.09 21.49
CA ARG A 116 -12.82 -7.47 21.65
C ARG A 116 -13.73 -7.03 20.50
N ILE A 117 -13.34 -6.00 19.74
CA ILE A 117 -14.03 -5.63 18.48
C ILE A 117 -13.81 -6.70 17.40
N LEU A 118 -12.67 -7.40 17.45
CA LEU A 118 -12.25 -8.34 16.41
C LEU A 118 -12.58 -9.80 16.73
N THR A 119 -12.66 -10.17 18.02
CA THR A 119 -12.92 -11.55 18.47
C THR A 119 -13.53 -11.58 19.86
N ASN A 120 -14.27 -12.68 20.15
CA ASN A 120 -14.81 -12.96 21.47
C ASN A 120 -13.99 -14.02 22.22
N GLU A 121 -12.93 -14.57 21.64
CA GLU A 121 -12.07 -15.58 22.24
C GLU A 121 -11.06 -14.96 23.20
N GLU A 122 -11.21 -15.22 24.50
CA GLU A 122 -10.36 -14.62 25.56
C GLU A 122 -8.87 -14.93 25.34
N THR A 123 -8.50 -16.12 24.89
CA THR A 123 -7.11 -16.49 24.61
C THR A 123 -6.50 -15.57 23.57
N LEU A 124 -7.23 -15.31 22.46
CA LEU A 124 -6.77 -14.44 21.40
C LEU A 124 -6.76 -12.97 21.81
N ILE A 125 -7.70 -12.56 22.69
CA ILE A 125 -7.74 -11.20 23.25
C ILE A 125 -6.49 -10.94 24.09
N VAL A 126 -6.12 -11.87 24.97
CA VAL A 126 -4.93 -11.72 25.83
C VAL A 126 -3.65 -11.64 24.97
N LEU A 127 -3.45 -12.63 24.10
CA LEU A 127 -2.25 -12.70 23.24
C LEU A 127 -2.16 -11.50 22.29
N GLY A 128 -3.27 -11.12 21.65
CA GLY A 128 -3.33 -9.97 20.75
C GLY A 128 -3.10 -8.65 21.46
N SER A 129 -3.60 -8.49 22.68
CA SER A 129 -3.39 -7.30 23.50
C SER A 129 -1.92 -7.13 23.91
N GLU A 130 -1.24 -8.22 24.24
CA GLU A 130 0.20 -8.19 24.51
C GLU A 130 1.01 -7.76 23.29
N TYR A 131 0.64 -8.24 22.11
CA TYR A 131 1.24 -7.83 20.85
C TYR A 131 0.99 -6.35 20.57
N LEU A 132 -0.28 -5.87 20.69
CA LEU A 132 -0.67 -4.50 20.42
C LEU A 132 0.06 -3.48 21.31
N ARG A 133 0.24 -3.77 22.58
CA ARG A 133 0.98 -2.90 23.52
C ARG A 133 2.42 -2.64 23.07
N VAL A 134 3.08 -3.64 22.51
CA VAL A 134 4.46 -3.52 22.05
C VAL A 134 4.52 -2.91 20.65
N ILE A 135 3.72 -3.43 19.70
CA ILE A 135 3.77 -2.97 18.31
C ILE A 135 3.33 -1.52 18.16
N GLY A 136 2.47 -1.00 19.04
CA GLY A 136 2.00 0.38 19.03
C GLY A 136 3.13 1.40 19.03
N ILE A 137 4.25 1.09 19.68
CA ILE A 137 5.44 1.97 19.69
C ILE A 137 5.99 2.15 18.27
N SER A 138 5.93 1.12 17.43
CA SER A 138 6.40 1.19 16.04
C SER A 138 5.63 2.18 15.18
N TYR A 139 4.36 2.48 15.49
CA TYR A 139 3.54 3.39 14.69
C TYR A 139 4.12 4.81 14.65
N VAL A 140 4.68 5.28 15.76
CA VAL A 140 5.30 6.62 15.80
C VAL A 140 6.54 6.66 14.91
N PHE A 141 7.43 5.67 15.04
CA PHE A 141 8.66 5.62 14.25
C PHE A 141 8.38 5.38 12.77
N SER A 142 7.50 4.41 12.45
CA SER A 142 7.14 4.09 11.06
C SER A 142 6.38 5.22 10.39
N GLY A 143 5.40 5.83 11.08
CA GLY A 143 4.61 6.94 10.55
C GLY A 143 5.47 8.14 10.15
N ILE A 144 6.42 8.53 11.01
CA ILE A 144 7.35 9.61 10.70
C ILE A 144 8.38 9.17 9.65
N ALA A 145 8.96 7.97 9.75
CA ALA A 145 9.93 7.47 8.77
C ALA A 145 9.37 7.46 7.35
N GLN A 146 8.09 7.12 7.17
CA GLN A 146 7.44 7.11 5.86
C GLN A 146 7.41 8.50 5.20
N THR A 147 7.23 9.59 5.96
CA THR A 147 7.28 10.95 5.41
C THR A 147 8.69 11.30 4.92
N PHE A 148 9.72 10.94 5.68
CA PHE A 148 11.11 11.12 5.26
C PHE A 148 11.46 10.31 4.01
N LEU A 149 11.01 9.05 3.94
CA LEU A 149 11.20 8.19 2.77
C LEU A 149 10.45 8.74 1.54
N ALA A 150 9.27 9.35 1.71
CA ALA A 150 8.53 10.01 0.64
C ALA A 150 9.31 11.21 0.08
N ILE A 151 9.85 12.08 0.94
CA ILE A 151 10.74 13.17 0.52
C ILE A 151 11.94 12.66 -0.25
N MET A 152 12.62 11.62 0.23
CA MET A 152 13.76 11.03 -0.46
C MET A 152 13.40 10.56 -1.87
N LYS A 153 12.23 9.90 -2.03
CA LYS A 153 11.75 9.44 -3.33
C LYS A 153 11.48 10.61 -4.29
N ASN A 154 10.81 11.65 -3.82
CA ASN A 154 10.45 12.81 -4.63
C ASN A 154 11.66 13.71 -4.97
N CYS A 155 12.66 13.78 -4.08
CA CYS A 155 13.88 14.56 -4.27
C CYS A 155 15.03 13.78 -4.93
N GLY A 156 14.73 12.67 -5.62
CA GLY A 156 15.70 11.94 -6.44
C GLY A 156 16.57 10.90 -5.70
N ALA A 157 16.40 10.72 -4.38
CA ALA A 157 17.14 9.74 -3.59
C ALA A 157 16.40 8.38 -3.45
N VAL A 158 15.73 7.92 -4.51
CA VAL A 158 14.88 6.71 -4.52
C VAL A 158 15.67 5.46 -4.12
N ASN A 159 16.87 5.28 -4.68
CA ASN A 159 17.71 4.11 -4.39
C ASN A 159 18.07 4.02 -2.91
N MET A 160 18.35 5.17 -2.27
CA MET A 160 18.68 5.21 -0.85
C MET A 160 17.44 4.93 0.02
N SER A 161 16.27 5.45 -0.36
CA SER A 161 14.99 5.10 0.27
C SER A 161 14.74 3.59 0.22
N THR A 162 15.00 2.95 -0.93
CA THR A 162 14.85 1.50 -1.11
C THR A 162 15.86 0.71 -0.28
N LEU A 163 17.10 1.19 -0.21
CA LEU A 163 18.15 0.55 0.62
C LEU A 163 17.78 0.59 2.11
N ILE A 164 17.35 1.75 2.63
CA ILE A 164 16.93 1.90 4.03
C ILE A 164 15.77 0.95 4.35
N ASN A 165 14.78 0.87 3.46
CA ASN A 165 13.65 -0.04 3.64
C ASN A 165 14.10 -1.52 3.56
N GLY A 166 15.01 -1.85 2.65
CA GLY A 166 15.55 -3.20 2.52
C GLY A 166 16.31 -3.66 3.76
N VAL A 167 17.15 -2.80 4.32
CA VAL A 167 17.86 -3.09 5.58
C VAL A 167 16.87 -3.28 6.74
N MET A 168 15.82 -2.43 6.82
CA MET A 168 14.75 -2.59 7.81
C MET A 168 14.09 -3.96 7.71
N VAL A 169 13.76 -4.41 6.49
CA VAL A 169 13.11 -5.71 6.24
C VAL A 169 14.04 -6.86 6.68
N ILE A 170 15.31 -6.85 6.27
CA ILE A 170 16.29 -7.87 6.64
C ILE A 170 16.48 -7.91 8.15
N LEU A 171 16.63 -6.73 8.76
CA LEU A 171 16.79 -6.61 10.21
C LEU A 171 15.57 -7.14 10.96
N ASN A 172 14.35 -6.81 10.49
CA ASN A 172 13.12 -7.31 11.08
C ASN A 172 13.06 -8.85 11.05
N ILE A 173 13.33 -9.48 9.88
CA ILE A 173 13.33 -10.94 9.73
C ILE A 173 14.39 -11.58 10.65
N ALA A 174 15.59 -11.01 10.71
CA ALA A 174 16.65 -11.51 11.56
C ALA A 174 16.30 -11.41 13.06
N LEU A 175 15.79 -10.25 13.50
CA LEU A 175 15.35 -10.04 14.88
C LEU A 175 14.14 -10.91 15.24
N ASN A 176 13.21 -11.13 14.32
CA ASN A 176 12.12 -12.08 14.51
C ASN A 176 12.64 -13.48 14.81
N ALA A 177 13.60 -13.98 14.03
CA ALA A 177 14.20 -15.28 14.28
C ALA A 177 14.86 -15.35 15.68
N VAL A 178 15.56 -14.29 16.09
CA VAL A 178 16.21 -14.21 17.39
C VAL A 178 15.20 -14.17 18.54
N PHE A 179 14.22 -13.28 18.49
CA PHE A 179 13.34 -13.03 19.63
C PHE A 179 12.15 -14.00 19.72
N ILE A 180 11.61 -14.46 18.59
CA ILE A 180 10.51 -15.43 18.60
C ILE A 180 10.99 -16.77 19.14
N PHE A 181 12.15 -17.25 18.63
CA PHE A 181 12.64 -18.60 18.94
C PHE A 181 13.69 -18.64 20.06
N GLY A 182 14.21 -17.49 20.49
CA GLY A 182 15.22 -17.41 21.53
C GLY A 182 16.62 -17.85 21.06
N LEU A 183 17.00 -17.46 19.81
CA LEU A 183 18.30 -17.79 19.26
C LEU A 183 19.42 -16.91 19.86
N SER A 184 20.68 -17.36 19.75
CA SER A 184 21.88 -16.60 20.16
C SER A 184 21.90 -16.19 21.63
N GLY A 185 21.27 -16.98 22.53
CA GLY A 185 21.29 -16.71 23.98
C GLY A 185 20.21 -15.73 24.47
N PHE A 186 19.35 -15.25 23.59
CA PHE A 186 18.21 -14.42 23.98
C PHE A 186 17.04 -15.28 24.51
N PRO A 187 16.23 -14.76 25.47
CA PRO A 187 15.07 -15.47 25.95
C PRO A 187 14.01 -15.60 24.83
N LYS A 188 13.32 -16.74 24.81
CA LYS A 188 12.20 -16.97 23.88
C LYS A 188 11.03 -16.06 24.26
N MET A 189 10.79 -15.00 23.47
CA MET A 189 9.75 -13.98 23.74
C MET A 189 8.44 -14.23 22.99
N GLY A 190 8.44 -15.16 22.01
CA GLY A 190 7.23 -15.49 21.25
C GLY A 190 6.63 -14.27 20.52
N ILE A 191 5.34 -14.01 20.76
CA ILE A 191 4.57 -12.92 20.13
C ILE A 191 5.14 -11.53 20.47
N LYS A 192 5.54 -11.31 21.72
CA LYS A 192 6.18 -10.05 22.14
C LYS A 192 7.50 -9.83 21.41
N GLY A 193 8.23 -10.91 21.13
CA GLY A 193 9.48 -10.89 20.36
C GLY A 193 9.25 -10.40 18.92
N ALA A 194 8.20 -10.85 18.25
CA ALA A 194 7.82 -10.39 16.94
C ALA A 194 7.51 -8.89 16.91
N ALA A 195 6.73 -8.42 17.88
CA ALA A 195 6.42 -6.99 18.01
C ALA A 195 7.68 -6.15 18.28
N LEU A 196 8.55 -6.62 19.19
CA LEU A 196 9.80 -5.93 19.51
C LEU A 196 10.77 -5.86 18.32
N ALA A 197 10.89 -6.93 17.54
CA ALA A 197 11.68 -6.96 16.33
C ALA A 197 11.22 -5.88 15.33
N THR A 198 9.91 -5.73 15.16
CA THR A 198 9.33 -4.69 14.29
C THR A 198 9.60 -3.29 14.84
N VAL A 199 9.48 -3.08 16.16
CA VAL A 199 9.83 -1.79 16.79
C VAL A 199 11.28 -1.43 16.53
N LEU A 200 12.21 -2.33 16.81
CA LEU A 200 13.65 -2.06 16.62
C LEU A 200 13.99 -1.80 15.14
N ALA A 201 13.45 -2.58 14.23
CA ALA A 201 13.66 -2.40 12.80
C ALA A 201 13.12 -1.03 12.32
N THR A 202 11.93 -0.62 12.79
CA THR A 202 11.35 0.69 12.45
C THR A 202 12.11 1.86 13.10
N VAL A 203 12.67 1.70 14.28
CA VAL A 203 13.55 2.71 14.91
C VAL A 203 14.81 2.92 14.05
N VAL A 204 15.45 1.86 13.59
CA VAL A 204 16.63 1.96 12.69
C VAL A 204 16.24 2.66 11.38
N GLN A 205 15.10 2.28 10.78
CA GLN A 205 14.58 2.93 9.58
C GLN A 205 14.36 4.44 9.80
N PHE A 206 13.74 4.80 10.92
CA PHE A 206 13.49 6.19 11.30
C PHE A 206 14.80 6.97 11.46
N LEU A 207 15.72 6.50 12.28
CA LEU A 207 16.98 7.19 12.55
C LEU A 207 17.80 7.39 11.27
N TRP A 208 17.85 6.37 10.41
CA TRP A 208 18.59 6.46 9.16
C TRP A 208 17.92 7.39 8.15
N SER A 209 16.59 7.33 7.98
CA SER A 209 15.88 8.21 7.06
C SER A 209 15.96 9.68 7.49
N VAL A 210 15.79 9.96 8.78
CA VAL A 210 15.96 11.31 9.34
C VAL A 210 17.40 11.79 9.14
N GLY A 211 18.40 11.00 9.53
CA GLY A 211 19.80 11.35 9.38
C GLY A 211 20.19 11.65 7.93
N TYR A 212 19.71 10.82 6.99
CA TYR A 212 19.96 11.04 5.56
C TYR A 212 19.36 12.35 5.04
N VAL A 213 18.09 12.63 5.35
CA VAL A 213 17.43 13.86 4.90
C VAL A 213 18.14 15.08 5.48
N LEU A 214 18.43 15.09 6.77
CA LEU A 214 19.11 16.23 7.43
C LEU A 214 20.52 16.47 6.90
N CYS A 215 21.28 15.41 6.58
CA CYS A 215 22.68 15.54 6.12
C CYS A 215 22.80 15.76 4.61
N ARG A 216 21.93 15.12 3.79
CA ARG A 216 22.09 15.10 2.33
C ARG A 216 21.07 15.93 1.58
N ILE A 217 19.85 16.11 2.11
CA ILE A 217 18.79 16.91 1.48
C ILE A 217 18.62 18.23 2.26
N ARG A 218 19.71 18.94 2.48
CA ARG A 218 19.78 20.15 3.33
C ARG A 218 18.85 21.28 2.92
N ALA A 219 18.39 21.28 1.66
CA ALA A 219 17.44 22.26 1.15
C ALA A 219 16.04 22.11 1.75
N VAL A 220 15.68 20.90 2.20
CA VAL A 220 14.39 20.61 2.84
C VAL A 220 14.55 20.70 4.35
N LYS A 221 13.80 21.61 4.96
CA LYS A 221 13.87 21.87 6.42
C LYS A 221 12.54 21.49 7.08
N PHE A 222 12.63 20.76 8.18
CA PHE A 222 11.48 20.56 9.05
C PHE A 222 11.26 21.80 9.92
N SER A 223 10.02 22.27 9.99
CA SER A 223 9.64 23.44 10.80
C SER A 223 8.38 23.16 11.61
N LEU A 224 8.43 23.51 12.89
CA LEU A 224 7.24 23.47 13.75
C LEU A 224 6.28 24.64 13.49
N ARG A 225 6.71 25.67 12.76
CA ARG A 225 5.85 26.83 12.44
C ARG A 225 4.64 26.40 11.61
N SER A 226 3.58 27.20 11.67
CA SER A 226 2.35 26.96 10.91
C SER A 226 2.63 27.04 9.41
N CYS A 227 2.02 26.15 8.66
CA CYS A 227 1.97 26.21 7.20
C CYS A 227 1.12 27.44 6.78
N GLU A 228 1.39 27.99 5.61
CA GLU A 228 0.53 29.01 5.03
C GLU A 228 -0.92 28.54 4.94
N LYS A 229 -1.87 29.36 5.40
CA LYS A 229 -3.32 29.01 5.38
C LYS A 229 -3.80 28.57 3.99
N LYS A 230 -3.28 29.20 2.94
CA LYS A 230 -3.63 28.88 1.54
C LYS A 230 -3.14 27.48 1.13
N LEU A 231 -1.92 27.11 1.50
CA LEU A 231 -1.37 25.77 1.23
C LEU A 231 -2.09 24.72 2.07
N PHE A 232 -2.36 24.99 3.35
CA PHE A 232 -3.13 24.14 4.23
C PHE A 232 -4.50 23.80 3.65
N GLY A 233 -5.27 24.81 3.22
CA GLY A 233 -6.59 24.61 2.61
C GLY A 233 -6.52 23.79 1.32
N ARG A 234 -5.55 24.08 0.43
CA ARG A 234 -5.35 23.31 -0.81
C ARG A 234 -4.95 21.86 -0.54
N PHE A 235 -4.08 21.64 0.43
CA PHE A 235 -3.65 20.29 0.83
C PHE A 235 -4.84 19.47 1.30
N TRP A 236 -5.64 19.96 2.23
CA TRP A 236 -6.82 19.24 2.72
C TRP A 236 -7.85 18.99 1.62
N GLN A 237 -8.14 19.96 0.79
CA GLN A 237 -9.09 19.81 -0.33
C GLN A 237 -8.70 18.67 -1.29
N LYS A 238 -7.40 18.40 -1.44
CA LYS A 238 -6.88 17.36 -2.33
C LYS A 238 -6.65 16.03 -1.63
N THR A 239 -6.29 16.06 -0.35
CA THR A 239 -5.93 14.84 0.42
C THR A 239 -7.14 14.16 1.06
N VAL A 240 -8.19 14.91 1.48
CA VAL A 240 -9.41 14.31 2.03
C VAL A 240 -10.05 13.31 1.06
N PRO A 241 -10.21 13.60 -0.24
CA PRO A 241 -10.70 12.58 -1.17
C PRO A 241 -9.84 11.32 -1.22
N LEU A 242 -8.51 11.44 -1.11
CA LEU A 242 -7.62 10.27 -1.05
C LEU A 242 -7.82 9.46 0.24
N LEU A 243 -8.04 10.14 1.36
CA LEU A 243 -8.33 9.49 2.63
C LEU A 243 -9.65 8.71 2.56
N ILE A 244 -10.71 9.35 2.08
CA ILE A 244 -12.02 8.70 1.90
C ILE A 244 -11.88 7.49 0.97
N ASN A 245 -11.14 7.65 -0.13
CA ASN A 245 -10.90 6.55 -1.09
C ASN A 245 -10.18 5.36 -0.43
N ASN A 246 -9.11 5.60 0.31
CA ASN A 246 -8.37 4.53 0.98
C ASN A 246 -9.21 3.82 2.05
N LEU A 247 -9.98 4.57 2.85
CA LEU A 247 -10.87 3.99 3.86
C LEU A 247 -12.00 3.18 3.21
N ALA A 248 -12.64 3.73 2.18
CA ALA A 248 -13.69 3.03 1.43
C ALA A 248 -13.15 1.74 0.80
N TRP A 249 -11.94 1.78 0.23
CA TRP A 249 -11.27 0.61 -0.33
C TRP A 249 -10.95 -0.44 0.75
N GLY A 250 -10.41 -0.01 1.89
CA GLY A 250 -10.07 -0.92 2.99
C GLY A 250 -11.29 -1.65 3.55
N ILE A 251 -12.41 -0.93 3.78
CA ILE A 251 -13.66 -1.54 4.23
C ILE A 251 -14.22 -2.48 3.14
N GLY A 252 -14.18 -2.06 1.87
CA GLY A 252 -14.64 -2.88 0.75
C GLY A 252 -13.85 -4.18 0.58
N PHE A 253 -12.53 -4.12 0.76
CA PHE A 253 -11.67 -5.29 0.75
C PHE A 253 -12.03 -6.28 1.89
N SER A 254 -12.37 -5.76 3.07
CA SER A 254 -12.87 -6.57 4.19
C SER A 254 -14.21 -7.22 3.84
N MET A 255 -15.11 -6.52 3.14
CA MET A 255 -16.39 -7.09 2.66
C MET A 255 -16.18 -8.25 1.69
N TYR A 256 -15.17 -8.19 0.81
CA TYR A 256 -14.83 -9.32 -0.06
C TYR A 256 -14.48 -10.57 0.76
N SER A 257 -13.69 -10.40 1.81
CA SER A 257 -13.33 -11.49 2.73
C SER A 257 -14.55 -12.06 3.46
N VAL A 258 -15.49 -11.21 3.87
CA VAL A 258 -16.75 -11.62 4.49
C VAL A 258 -17.60 -12.44 3.50
N ILE A 259 -17.80 -11.94 2.28
CA ILE A 259 -18.57 -12.65 1.24
C ILE A 259 -17.96 -14.03 0.96
N MET A 260 -16.63 -14.09 0.76
CA MET A 260 -15.93 -15.35 0.53
C MET A 260 -16.00 -16.30 1.73
N GLY A 261 -16.02 -15.73 2.96
CA GLY A 261 -16.14 -16.48 4.21
C GLY A 261 -17.41 -17.31 4.32
N HIS A 262 -18.51 -16.85 3.74
CA HIS A 262 -19.79 -17.56 3.75
C HIS A 262 -19.92 -18.64 2.65
N LEU A 263 -18.94 -18.73 1.74
CA LEU A 263 -18.96 -19.71 0.65
C LEU A 263 -18.28 -21.04 1.00
N GLY A 264 -17.80 -21.20 2.23
CA GLY A 264 -17.21 -22.43 2.75
C GLY A 264 -15.70 -22.36 2.99
N THR A 265 -15.20 -23.29 3.79
CA THR A 265 -13.82 -23.32 4.27
C THR A 265 -12.81 -23.49 3.13
N ASP A 266 -13.12 -24.31 2.13
CA ASP A 266 -12.27 -24.50 0.94
C ASP A 266 -12.12 -23.21 0.12
N ALA A 267 -13.21 -22.43 -0.01
CA ALA A 267 -13.21 -21.16 -0.69
C ALA A 267 -12.36 -20.12 0.07
N VAL A 268 -12.44 -20.07 1.40
CA VAL A 268 -11.65 -19.19 2.26
C VAL A 268 -10.17 -19.52 2.16
N ALA A 269 -9.80 -20.80 2.26
CA ALA A 269 -8.42 -21.26 2.18
C ALA A 269 -7.80 -20.90 0.82
N ALA A 270 -8.49 -21.20 -0.27
CA ALA A 270 -8.05 -20.84 -1.62
C ALA A 270 -7.92 -19.34 -1.83
N ASN A 271 -8.91 -18.53 -1.36
CA ASN A 271 -8.91 -17.08 -1.46
C ASN A 271 -7.75 -16.44 -0.67
N GLY A 272 -7.44 -16.97 0.51
CA GLY A 272 -6.32 -16.48 1.33
C GLY A 272 -4.99 -16.55 0.56
N ILE A 273 -4.69 -17.71 -0.03
CA ILE A 273 -3.46 -17.93 -0.80
C ILE A 273 -3.47 -17.13 -2.11
N ALA A 274 -4.61 -17.09 -2.81
CA ALA A 274 -4.76 -16.29 -4.01
C ALA A 274 -4.50 -14.80 -3.74
N ASN A 275 -4.99 -14.26 -2.61
CA ASN A 275 -4.77 -12.87 -2.22
C ASN A 275 -3.30 -12.58 -1.88
N ILE A 276 -2.61 -13.46 -1.16
CA ILE A 276 -1.17 -13.31 -0.88
C ILE A 276 -0.40 -13.27 -2.20
N SER A 277 -0.64 -14.23 -3.09
CA SER A 277 0.04 -14.33 -4.38
C SER A 277 -0.24 -13.10 -5.27
N LYS A 278 -1.50 -12.67 -5.32
CA LYS A 278 -1.93 -11.47 -6.03
C LYS A 278 -1.24 -10.21 -5.50
N ASN A 279 -1.18 -10.02 -4.18
CA ASN A 279 -0.59 -8.84 -3.55
C ASN A 279 0.91 -8.72 -3.83
N LEU A 280 1.65 -9.83 -3.83
CA LEU A 280 3.08 -9.83 -4.19
C LEU A 280 3.32 -9.33 -5.63
N VAL A 281 2.45 -9.71 -6.56
CA VAL A 281 2.55 -9.26 -7.95
C VAL A 281 2.07 -7.81 -8.12
N VAL A 282 1.01 -7.40 -7.42
CA VAL A 282 0.47 -6.03 -7.44
C VAL A 282 1.49 -4.99 -6.93
N CYS A 283 2.47 -5.38 -6.10
CA CYS A 283 3.54 -4.47 -5.66
C CYS A 283 4.28 -3.79 -6.81
N PHE A 284 4.47 -4.49 -7.94
CA PHE A 284 5.08 -3.90 -9.15
C PHE A 284 4.18 -2.84 -9.79
N CYS A 285 2.86 -3.07 -9.81
CA CYS A 285 1.89 -2.09 -10.31
C CYS A 285 1.85 -0.83 -9.43
N LEU A 286 1.90 -0.99 -8.11
CA LEU A 286 1.95 0.11 -7.16
C LEU A 286 3.25 0.92 -7.30
N GLY A 287 4.38 0.23 -7.45
CA GLY A 287 5.68 0.87 -7.69
C GLY A 287 5.67 1.72 -8.95
N LEU A 288 5.10 1.20 -10.03
CA LEU A 288 4.96 1.90 -11.30
C LEU A 288 4.01 3.12 -11.18
N GLY A 289 2.89 2.99 -10.47
CA GLY A 289 1.96 4.09 -10.20
C GLY A 289 2.60 5.23 -9.41
N ASN A 290 3.33 4.91 -8.34
CA ASN A 290 4.07 5.89 -7.54
C ASN A 290 5.17 6.60 -8.36
N ALA A 291 5.93 5.86 -9.18
CA ALA A 291 6.91 6.46 -10.09
C ALA A 291 6.24 7.40 -11.10
N GLY A 292 5.08 7.01 -11.63
CA GLY A 292 4.27 7.83 -12.52
C GLY A 292 3.83 9.13 -11.89
N SER A 293 3.40 9.11 -10.62
CA SER A 293 3.03 10.31 -9.87
C SER A 293 4.21 11.28 -9.73
N ILE A 294 5.41 10.80 -9.43
CA ILE A 294 6.62 11.62 -9.32
C ILE A 294 7.00 12.21 -10.69
N ILE A 295 7.02 11.39 -11.73
CA ILE A 295 7.43 11.81 -13.09
C ILE A 295 6.48 12.86 -13.65
N VAL A 296 5.18 12.65 -13.54
CA VAL A 296 4.16 13.59 -14.02
C VAL A 296 4.13 14.83 -13.16
N GLY A 297 4.16 14.67 -11.82
CA GLY A 297 4.17 15.79 -10.88
C GLY A 297 5.33 16.76 -11.09
N ASN A 298 6.55 16.24 -11.29
CA ASN A 298 7.73 17.06 -11.58
C ASN A 298 7.55 17.90 -12.86
N ARG A 299 6.96 17.32 -13.92
CA ARG A 299 6.73 18.03 -15.17
C ARG A 299 5.62 19.07 -15.04
N LEU A 300 4.55 18.76 -14.31
CA LEU A 300 3.46 19.71 -14.05
C LEU A 300 3.95 20.88 -13.21
N GLY A 301 4.76 20.63 -12.18
CA GLY A 301 5.34 21.67 -11.33
C GLY A 301 6.33 22.57 -12.06
N ALA A 302 7.09 22.02 -13.03
CA ALA A 302 7.99 22.77 -13.91
C ALA A 302 7.25 23.52 -15.04
N ASP A 303 5.92 23.51 -15.05
CA ASP A 303 5.05 24.09 -16.09
C ASP A 303 5.27 23.51 -17.50
N ARG A 304 5.83 22.30 -17.58
CA ARG A 304 6.08 21.57 -18.84
C ARG A 304 4.88 20.70 -19.20
N LEU A 305 3.72 21.32 -19.42
CA LEU A 305 2.43 20.64 -19.59
C LEU A 305 2.43 19.66 -20.77
N HIS A 306 3.07 20.02 -21.88
CA HIS A 306 3.21 19.13 -23.06
C HIS A 306 4.02 17.87 -22.72
N GLU A 307 5.11 18.02 -22.00
CA GLU A 307 5.94 16.88 -21.58
C GLU A 307 5.21 15.99 -20.56
N ALA A 308 4.41 16.58 -19.68
CA ALA A 308 3.56 15.84 -18.75
C ALA A 308 2.55 14.96 -19.52
N LYS A 309 1.94 15.50 -20.59
CA LYS A 309 1.01 14.76 -21.45
C LYS A 309 1.69 13.60 -22.19
N GLU A 310 2.87 13.82 -22.77
CA GLU A 310 3.64 12.76 -23.43
C GLU A 310 4.09 11.67 -22.45
N ALA A 311 4.56 12.10 -21.25
CA ALA A 311 4.93 11.18 -20.18
C ALA A 311 3.73 10.33 -19.73
N GLY A 312 2.55 10.94 -19.54
CA GLY A 312 1.31 10.23 -19.20
C GLY A 312 0.96 9.15 -20.22
N GLY A 313 1.08 9.45 -21.52
CA GLY A 313 0.85 8.47 -22.58
C GLY A 313 1.83 7.30 -22.56
N THR A 314 3.11 7.58 -22.32
CA THR A 314 4.15 6.54 -22.23
C THR A 314 3.97 5.69 -20.99
N LEU A 315 3.68 6.31 -19.84
CA LEU A 315 3.43 5.64 -18.57
C LEU A 315 2.21 4.71 -18.65
N THR A 316 1.11 5.16 -19.25
CA THR A 316 -0.09 4.33 -19.43
C THR A 316 0.20 3.11 -20.30
N ARG A 317 0.96 3.28 -21.41
CA ARG A 317 1.38 2.14 -22.24
C ARG A 317 2.28 1.17 -21.47
N THR A 318 3.22 1.70 -20.69
CA THR A 318 4.10 0.88 -19.83
C THR A 318 3.28 0.12 -18.79
N ALA A 319 2.25 0.74 -18.20
CA ALA A 319 1.36 0.10 -17.24
C ALA A 319 0.54 -1.04 -17.85
N ILE A 320 0.05 -0.89 -19.08
CA ILE A 320 -0.65 -1.96 -19.80
C ILE A 320 0.29 -3.16 -20.00
N ILE A 321 1.50 -2.92 -20.50
CA ILE A 321 2.50 -3.97 -20.75
C ILE A 321 2.89 -4.64 -19.42
N ALA A 322 3.20 -3.84 -18.40
CA ALA A 322 3.57 -4.35 -17.08
C ALA A 322 2.44 -5.18 -16.44
N GLY A 323 1.18 -4.74 -16.59
CA GLY A 323 0.02 -5.47 -16.09
C GLY A 323 -0.17 -6.82 -16.78
N ILE A 324 -0.04 -6.86 -18.11
CA ILE A 324 -0.12 -8.11 -18.88
C ILE A 324 1.03 -9.06 -18.47
N VAL A 325 2.27 -8.55 -18.42
CA VAL A 325 3.43 -9.36 -18.00
C VAL A 325 3.25 -9.89 -16.58
N SER A 326 2.81 -9.05 -15.65
CA SER A 326 2.53 -9.46 -14.27
C SER A 326 1.43 -10.51 -14.17
N GLY A 327 0.38 -10.40 -14.97
CA GLY A 327 -0.68 -11.41 -15.07
C GLY A 327 -0.14 -12.74 -15.62
N LEU A 328 0.67 -12.71 -16.67
CA LEU A 328 1.32 -13.90 -17.24
C LEU A 328 2.28 -14.56 -16.25
N VAL A 329 3.05 -13.77 -15.49
CA VAL A 329 3.92 -14.27 -14.41
C VAL A 329 3.10 -14.99 -13.35
N LEU A 330 1.94 -14.44 -12.94
CA LEU A 330 1.07 -15.10 -11.97
C LEU A 330 0.53 -16.45 -12.52
N ILE A 331 0.13 -16.50 -13.79
CA ILE A 331 -0.31 -17.74 -14.45
C ILE A 331 0.84 -18.77 -14.47
N ALA A 332 2.04 -18.36 -14.85
CA ALA A 332 3.20 -19.25 -14.90
C ALA A 332 3.59 -19.78 -13.52
N LEU A 333 3.44 -18.99 -12.46
CA LEU A 333 3.69 -19.40 -11.08
C LEU A 333 2.55 -20.22 -10.46
N SER A 334 1.34 -20.18 -11.03
CA SER A 334 0.15 -20.84 -10.49
C SER A 334 0.36 -22.34 -10.20
N PRO A 335 0.92 -23.18 -11.10
CA PRO A 335 1.14 -24.60 -10.82
C PRO A 335 2.16 -24.83 -9.69
N PHE A 336 3.13 -23.93 -9.53
CA PHE A 336 4.12 -24.00 -8.46
C PHE A 336 3.46 -23.65 -7.11
N ILE A 337 2.72 -22.53 -7.06
CA ILE A 337 2.00 -22.08 -5.86
C ILE A 337 1.04 -23.17 -5.37
N THR A 338 0.29 -23.78 -6.28
CA THR A 338 -0.70 -24.83 -5.94
C THR A 338 -0.07 -26.14 -5.43
N LYS A 339 1.17 -26.43 -5.82
CA LYS A 339 1.93 -27.60 -5.32
C LYS A 339 2.58 -27.35 -3.96
N MET A 340 2.92 -26.11 -3.64
CA MET A 340 3.60 -25.76 -2.38
C MET A 340 2.70 -25.76 -1.16
N VAL A 341 1.38 -25.78 -1.36
CA VAL A 341 0.41 -25.63 -0.28
C VAL A 341 -0.41 -26.89 -0.12
N ASP A 342 -0.51 -27.37 1.12
CA ASP A 342 -1.36 -28.51 1.48
C ASP A 342 -2.82 -28.07 1.58
N LEU A 343 -3.56 -28.33 0.53
CA LEU A 343 -4.98 -28.01 0.38
C LEU A 343 -5.76 -29.26 0.01
N THR A 344 -7.05 -29.26 0.37
CA THR A 344 -8.00 -30.25 -0.14
C THR A 344 -8.05 -30.22 -1.67
N PRO A 345 -8.41 -31.32 -2.36
CA PRO A 345 -8.54 -31.32 -3.82
C PRO A 345 -9.48 -30.22 -4.33
N THR A 346 -10.58 -29.95 -3.61
CA THR A 346 -11.56 -28.91 -3.94
C THR A 346 -10.93 -27.50 -3.83
N ALA A 347 -10.28 -27.20 -2.70
CA ALA A 347 -9.63 -25.91 -2.48
C ALA A 347 -8.48 -25.67 -3.48
N ARG A 348 -7.74 -26.73 -3.85
CA ARG A 348 -6.69 -26.66 -4.87
C ARG A 348 -7.27 -26.33 -6.25
N GLY A 349 -8.41 -26.92 -6.61
CA GLY A 349 -9.13 -26.60 -7.85
C GLY A 349 -9.65 -25.15 -7.86
N TYR A 350 -10.13 -24.64 -6.72
CA TYR A 350 -10.51 -23.24 -6.57
C TYR A 350 -9.29 -22.33 -6.71
N LEU A 351 -8.19 -22.62 -6.03
CA LEU A 351 -6.96 -21.80 -6.09
C LEU A 351 -6.45 -21.62 -7.51
N GLN A 352 -6.36 -22.69 -8.30
CA GLN A 352 -5.94 -22.60 -9.70
C GLN A 352 -6.80 -21.64 -10.52
N LYS A 353 -8.12 -21.75 -10.40
CA LYS A 353 -9.06 -20.88 -11.11
C LYS A 353 -9.00 -19.44 -10.58
N MET A 354 -8.84 -19.25 -9.28
CA MET A 354 -8.70 -17.94 -8.66
C MET A 354 -7.43 -17.20 -9.11
N LEU A 355 -6.31 -17.92 -9.27
CA LEU A 355 -5.07 -17.33 -9.80
C LEU A 355 -5.22 -16.92 -11.27
N LEU A 356 -5.92 -17.72 -12.08
CA LEU A 356 -6.28 -17.36 -13.45
C LEU A 356 -7.15 -16.10 -13.52
N ILE A 357 -8.20 -16.03 -12.70
CA ILE A 357 -9.05 -14.85 -12.58
C ILE A 357 -8.23 -13.64 -12.10
N SER A 358 -7.34 -13.81 -11.13
CA SER A 358 -6.49 -12.72 -10.64
C SER A 358 -5.54 -12.16 -11.70
N SER A 359 -5.20 -12.90 -12.74
CA SER A 359 -4.30 -12.43 -13.79
C SER A 359 -4.90 -11.29 -14.62
N TYR A 360 -6.18 -11.37 -15.00
CA TYR A 360 -6.82 -10.25 -15.69
C TYR A 360 -7.07 -9.06 -14.75
N TYR A 361 -7.40 -9.33 -13.48
CA TYR A 361 -7.52 -8.29 -12.46
C TYR A 361 -6.23 -7.46 -12.36
N ILE A 362 -5.07 -8.11 -12.33
CA ILE A 362 -3.76 -7.43 -12.26
C ILE A 362 -3.54 -6.52 -13.46
N ALA A 363 -3.95 -6.93 -14.66
CA ALA A 363 -3.85 -6.07 -15.85
C ALA A 363 -4.68 -4.79 -15.69
N GLY A 364 -5.93 -4.89 -15.25
CA GLY A 364 -6.77 -3.73 -14.93
C GLY A 364 -6.19 -2.88 -13.79
N LYS A 365 -5.75 -3.53 -12.71
CA LYS A 365 -5.13 -2.89 -11.54
C LYS A 365 -3.90 -2.08 -11.91
N SER A 366 -3.04 -2.59 -12.77
CA SER A 366 -1.85 -1.88 -13.24
C SER A 366 -2.19 -0.57 -13.95
N VAL A 367 -3.19 -0.60 -14.85
CA VAL A 367 -3.65 0.59 -15.56
C VAL A 367 -4.28 1.61 -14.61
N ASN A 368 -5.13 1.17 -13.70
CA ASN A 368 -5.80 2.05 -12.74
C ASN A 368 -4.83 2.61 -11.69
N CYS A 369 -3.87 1.83 -11.20
CA CYS A 369 -2.80 2.34 -10.32
C CYS A 369 -1.99 3.45 -11.02
N MET A 370 -1.68 3.27 -12.31
CA MET A 370 -0.95 4.29 -13.06
C MET A 370 -1.82 5.51 -13.37
N THR A 371 -3.06 5.34 -13.80
CA THR A 371 -3.90 6.46 -14.22
C THR A 371 -4.49 7.20 -13.04
N ILE A 372 -5.16 6.52 -12.11
CA ILE A 372 -5.80 7.13 -10.94
C ILE A 372 -4.76 7.50 -9.88
N GLY A 373 -3.96 6.54 -9.43
CA GLY A 373 -2.97 6.71 -8.37
C GLY A 373 -1.71 7.48 -8.79
N GLY A 374 -1.32 7.38 -10.06
CA GLY A 374 -0.16 8.08 -10.62
C GLY A 374 -0.54 9.41 -11.25
N ILE A 375 -1.17 9.36 -12.42
CA ILE A 375 -1.34 10.53 -13.30
C ILE A 375 -2.37 11.52 -12.75
N PHE A 376 -3.58 11.06 -12.39
CA PHE A 376 -4.63 11.95 -11.88
C PHE A 376 -4.27 12.52 -10.51
N ALA A 377 -3.69 11.69 -9.64
CA ALA A 377 -3.21 12.14 -8.34
C ALA A 377 -2.14 13.22 -8.50
N ALA A 378 -1.16 13.06 -9.40
CA ALA A 378 -0.11 14.06 -9.66
C ALA A 378 -0.67 15.43 -10.07
N GLY A 379 -1.78 15.46 -10.82
CA GLY A 379 -2.49 16.69 -11.23
C GLY A 379 -3.54 17.18 -10.23
N GLY A 380 -3.66 16.57 -9.05
CA GLY A 380 -4.62 16.95 -8.03
C GLY A 380 -6.08 16.62 -8.35
N ASP A 381 -6.33 15.68 -9.27
CA ASP A 381 -7.69 15.22 -9.63
C ASP A 381 -8.13 14.01 -8.77
N SER A 382 -7.86 14.10 -7.48
CA SER A 382 -8.15 13.05 -6.49
C SER A 382 -9.65 12.80 -6.30
N LYS A 383 -10.51 13.81 -6.51
CA LYS A 383 -11.97 13.67 -6.40
C LYS A 383 -12.53 12.68 -7.42
N PHE A 384 -12.02 12.72 -8.66
CA PHE A 384 -12.46 11.76 -9.68
C PHE A 384 -12.08 10.33 -9.30
N GLY A 385 -10.83 10.12 -8.84
CA GLY A 385 -10.36 8.81 -8.38
C GLY A 385 -11.23 8.26 -7.26
N MET A 386 -11.50 9.08 -6.23
CA MET A 386 -12.38 8.72 -5.12
C MET A 386 -13.77 8.31 -5.58
N LEU A 387 -14.40 9.12 -6.43
CA LEU A 387 -15.75 8.82 -6.91
C LEU A 387 -15.77 7.55 -7.77
N CYS A 388 -14.80 7.40 -8.67
CA CYS A 388 -14.70 6.23 -9.54
C CYS A 388 -14.54 4.94 -8.75
N ASP A 389 -13.61 4.92 -7.79
CA ASP A 389 -13.34 3.74 -6.96
C ASP A 389 -14.51 3.45 -6.00
N SER A 390 -15.02 4.46 -5.29
CA SER A 390 -16.08 4.27 -4.30
C SER A 390 -17.40 3.84 -4.95
N VAL A 391 -17.80 4.45 -6.08
CA VAL A 391 -19.02 4.07 -6.78
C VAL A 391 -18.90 2.65 -7.34
N THR A 392 -17.77 2.32 -7.99
CA THR A 392 -17.57 0.97 -8.53
C THR A 392 -17.63 -0.07 -7.42
N LEU A 393 -16.92 0.17 -6.30
CA LEU A 393 -16.83 -0.78 -5.22
C LEU A 393 -18.17 -0.94 -4.47
N TRP A 394 -18.76 0.17 -4.03
CA TRP A 394 -19.89 0.15 -3.10
C TRP A 394 -21.26 0.12 -3.78
N CYS A 395 -21.41 0.70 -4.97
CA CYS A 395 -22.68 0.70 -5.68
C CYS A 395 -22.80 -0.42 -6.70
N ILE A 396 -21.69 -1.04 -7.12
CA ILE A 396 -21.73 -2.09 -8.16
C ILE A 396 -21.22 -3.42 -7.59
N ILE A 397 -19.94 -3.50 -7.19
CA ILE A 397 -19.28 -4.79 -6.94
C ILE A 397 -19.75 -5.45 -5.64
N VAL A 398 -19.77 -4.72 -4.52
CA VAL A 398 -20.20 -5.29 -3.23
C VAL A 398 -21.68 -5.73 -3.28
N PRO A 399 -22.62 -4.89 -3.75
CA PRO A 399 -24.01 -5.35 -3.90
C PRO A 399 -24.17 -6.53 -4.85
N LEU A 400 -23.50 -6.51 -6.01
CA LEU A 400 -23.57 -7.60 -6.97
C LEU A 400 -22.96 -8.89 -6.40
N GLY A 401 -21.84 -8.79 -5.67
CA GLY A 401 -21.24 -9.92 -4.96
C GLY A 401 -22.16 -10.50 -3.90
N CYS A 402 -22.82 -9.65 -3.11
CA CYS A 402 -23.83 -10.10 -2.13
C CYS A 402 -25.04 -10.78 -2.80
N ILE A 403 -25.55 -10.22 -3.90
CA ILE A 403 -26.66 -10.81 -4.65
C ILE A 403 -26.26 -12.18 -5.19
N CYS A 404 -25.09 -12.29 -5.81
CA CYS A 404 -24.58 -13.55 -6.36
C CYS A 404 -24.36 -14.61 -5.27
N ALA A 405 -23.81 -14.23 -4.11
CA ALA A 405 -23.47 -15.17 -3.04
C ALA A 405 -24.68 -15.59 -2.22
N PHE A 406 -25.54 -14.64 -1.80
CA PHE A 406 -26.57 -14.89 -0.79
C PHE A 406 -27.98 -15.08 -1.37
N ILE A 407 -28.32 -14.38 -2.47
CA ILE A 407 -29.65 -14.45 -3.09
C ILE A 407 -29.65 -15.53 -4.16
N LEU A 408 -28.74 -15.44 -5.13
CA LEU A 408 -28.70 -16.37 -6.26
C LEU A 408 -27.91 -17.65 -5.95
N LYS A 409 -27.15 -17.68 -4.84
CA LYS A 409 -26.34 -18.84 -4.38
C LYS A 409 -25.49 -19.44 -5.52
N LEU A 410 -24.85 -18.59 -6.29
CA LEU A 410 -24.03 -18.98 -7.43
C LEU A 410 -22.75 -19.71 -6.98
N PRO A 411 -22.12 -20.52 -7.86
CA PRO A 411 -20.87 -21.18 -7.55
C PRO A 411 -19.76 -20.20 -7.11
N VAL A 412 -18.89 -20.64 -6.21
CA VAL A 412 -17.78 -19.86 -5.62
C VAL A 412 -16.99 -19.10 -6.68
N MET A 413 -16.70 -19.75 -7.82
CA MET A 413 -15.89 -19.15 -8.88
C MET A 413 -16.58 -17.99 -9.59
N VAL A 414 -17.92 -18.03 -9.71
CA VAL A 414 -18.71 -16.94 -10.29
C VAL A 414 -18.69 -15.73 -9.35
N VAL A 415 -18.89 -15.95 -8.05
CA VAL A 415 -18.81 -14.88 -7.05
C VAL A 415 -17.40 -14.26 -7.03
N TYR A 416 -16.35 -15.08 -7.03
CA TYR A 416 -14.98 -14.59 -7.06
C TYR A 416 -14.68 -13.79 -8.34
N PHE A 417 -15.16 -14.23 -9.49
CA PHE A 417 -15.04 -13.50 -10.75
C PHE A 417 -15.70 -12.11 -10.65
N VAL A 418 -16.94 -12.07 -10.17
CA VAL A 418 -17.71 -10.81 -9.98
C VAL A 418 -16.97 -9.84 -9.05
N LEU A 419 -16.45 -10.33 -7.91
CA LEU A 419 -15.71 -9.51 -6.96
C LEU A 419 -14.40 -8.92 -7.54
N ASN A 420 -13.81 -9.56 -8.54
CA ASN A 420 -12.60 -9.09 -9.20
C ASN A 420 -12.85 -8.33 -10.52
N LEU A 421 -14.11 -7.93 -10.82
CA LEU A 421 -14.45 -7.09 -11.98
C LEU A 421 -14.22 -5.60 -11.75
N ASP A 422 -14.04 -5.16 -10.51
CA ASP A 422 -13.92 -3.74 -10.13
C ASP A 422 -12.88 -2.98 -10.96
N GLU A 423 -11.73 -3.56 -11.19
CA GLU A 423 -10.65 -2.90 -11.95
C GLU A 423 -10.93 -2.82 -13.46
N ILE A 424 -11.72 -3.74 -14.01
CA ILE A 424 -12.06 -3.74 -15.44
C ILE A 424 -13.24 -2.79 -15.73
N ILE A 425 -14.26 -2.80 -14.89
CA ILE A 425 -15.45 -1.92 -15.06
C ILE A 425 -15.06 -0.44 -15.04
N LYS A 426 -14.04 -0.07 -14.28
CA LYS A 426 -13.54 1.31 -14.23
C LYS A 426 -12.85 1.77 -15.52
N LEU A 427 -12.21 0.87 -16.29
CA LEU A 427 -11.34 1.23 -17.40
C LEU A 427 -12.00 2.16 -18.44
N PRO A 428 -13.24 1.96 -18.92
CA PRO A 428 -13.86 2.85 -19.89
C PRO A 428 -14.06 4.27 -19.36
N VAL A 429 -14.46 4.40 -18.09
CA VAL A 429 -14.69 5.68 -17.42
C VAL A 429 -13.37 6.42 -17.20
N VAL A 430 -12.37 5.71 -16.70
CA VAL A 430 -11.02 6.21 -16.50
C VAL A 430 -10.39 6.68 -17.82
N TYR A 431 -10.54 5.90 -18.90
CA TYR A 431 -10.03 6.26 -20.23
C TYR A 431 -10.70 7.52 -20.80
N LYS A 432 -12.04 7.62 -20.68
CA LYS A 432 -12.77 8.84 -21.07
C LYS A 432 -12.29 10.07 -20.30
N HIS A 433 -12.06 9.92 -18.98
CA HIS A 433 -11.58 11.00 -18.13
C HIS A 433 -10.13 11.37 -18.46
N TYR A 434 -9.27 10.38 -18.69
CA TYR A 434 -7.88 10.56 -19.10
C TYR A 434 -7.79 11.45 -20.37
N LYS A 435 -8.62 11.18 -21.40
CA LYS A 435 -8.66 11.95 -22.65
C LYS A 435 -9.13 13.39 -22.49
N LYS A 436 -9.83 13.72 -21.41
CA LYS A 436 -10.25 15.11 -21.13
C LYS A 436 -9.10 15.98 -20.65
N TYR A 437 -7.94 15.40 -20.31
CA TYR A 437 -6.74 16.08 -19.83
C TYR A 437 -6.96 17.03 -18.66
N LYS A 438 -8.04 16.85 -17.87
CA LYS A 438 -8.36 17.66 -16.69
C LYS A 438 -7.34 17.51 -15.55
N TRP A 439 -6.54 16.45 -15.61
CA TRP A 439 -5.44 16.18 -14.68
C TRP A 439 -4.18 17.01 -14.96
N ILE A 440 -4.10 17.71 -16.11
CA ILE A 440 -2.97 18.59 -16.43
C ILE A 440 -3.17 19.92 -15.69
N LYS A 441 -2.76 19.95 -14.43
CA LYS A 441 -2.88 21.13 -13.56
C LYS A 441 -1.60 21.33 -12.76
N ASN A 442 -1.13 22.56 -12.71
CA ASN A 442 -0.12 23.00 -11.78
C ASN A 442 -0.81 23.43 -10.47
N LEU A 443 -0.35 22.85 -9.35
CA LEU A 443 -0.90 23.09 -8.00
C LEU A 443 -0.02 24.05 -7.17
N THR A 444 1.14 24.46 -7.69
CA THR A 444 2.15 25.22 -6.97
C THR A 444 2.14 26.73 -7.29
#